data_524f85d40541ed25ef06caebb418fe72
#
_entry.id   524f85d40541ed25ef06caebb418fe72
#
_cell.length_a   1.000
_cell.length_b   1.000
_cell.length_c   1.000
_cell.angle_alpha   90.00
_cell.angle_beta   90.00
_cell.angle_gamma   90.00
#
_symmetry.space_group_name_H-M   'P 1'
#
loop_
_entity.id
_entity.type
_entity.pdbx_description
1 polymer ?
#
loop_
_entity_poly.entity_id
_entity_poly.type
_entity_poly.pdbx_seq_one_letter_code
_entity_poly.pdbx_strand_id
1 'polypeptide(L)'
;MLQKTTKFLTALFSLLISACVSQMSSQNFDRQQAAKARVELGLAYLAQQNVQQAKQNLDKAHAYAPDYYLVHSALAYFYQAQGDTEQARKAYLKAIDSDNKQGDVYNNYGTFLCANGEFNAAYKQFNSALNSPNYYHQADTYENIALCALSEKNDILYRENLTLLEKTEPKRAERLKQLER
;
A
#
# COMPACT_ATOMS: atom_id res chain seq x y z
N MET A 1 -52.78 16.75 49.91
CA MET A 1 -51.35 16.53 49.98
C MET A 1 -50.77 15.69 48.79
N LEU A 2 -51.62 15.09 47.94
CA LEU A 2 -51.13 14.22 46.83
C LEU A 2 -50.67 15.00 45.57
N GLN A 3 -51.04 16.25 45.38
CA GLN A 3 -50.82 17.01 44.16
C GLN A 3 -49.42 17.68 44.07
N LYS A 4 -48.69 17.79 45.18
CA LYS A 4 -47.34 18.36 45.21
C LYS A 4 -46.24 17.36 44.94
N THR A 5 -46.48 16.05 45.18
CA THR A 5 -45.47 15.00 44.98
C THR A 5 -45.34 14.57 43.52
N THR A 6 -46.40 14.65 42.72
CA THR A 6 -46.38 14.29 41.28
C THR A 6 -45.60 15.30 40.43
N LYS A 7 -45.62 16.59 40.79
CA LYS A 7 -44.81 17.60 40.06
C LYS A 7 -43.32 17.50 40.31
N PHE A 8 -42.90 16.99 41.46
CA PHE A 8 -41.49 16.77 41.77
C PHE A 8 -40.91 15.52 41.07
N LEU A 9 -41.75 14.49 40.88
CA LEU A 9 -41.30 13.26 40.23
C LEU A 9 -41.11 13.42 38.72
N THR A 10 -41.95 14.26 38.06
CA THR A 10 -41.85 14.56 36.63
C THR A 10 -40.66 15.47 36.30
N ALA A 11 -40.25 16.34 37.21
CA ALA A 11 -39.07 17.19 37.01
C ALA A 11 -37.75 16.41 37.14
N LEU A 12 -37.72 15.35 38.00
CA LEU A 12 -36.54 14.52 38.18
C LEU A 12 -36.29 13.56 37.00
N PHE A 13 -37.37 13.13 36.31
CA PHE A 13 -37.26 12.22 35.16
C PHE A 13 -36.75 12.92 33.89
N SER A 14 -36.98 14.24 33.76
CA SER A 14 -36.51 15.04 32.61
C SER A 14 -35.00 15.32 32.64
N LEU A 15 -34.34 15.22 33.80
CA LEU A 15 -32.91 15.45 33.95
C LEU A 15 -32.03 14.24 33.58
N LEU A 16 -32.62 13.05 33.52
CA LEU A 16 -31.86 11.81 33.22
C LEU A 16 -31.70 11.55 31.71
N ILE A 17 -32.47 12.23 30.86
CA ILE A 17 -32.38 12.03 29.38
C ILE A 17 -31.29 12.90 28.75
N SER A 18 -30.80 13.93 29.44
CA SER A 18 -29.74 14.83 28.92
C SER A 18 -28.31 14.27 28.99
N ALA A 19 -28.10 13.15 29.72
CA ALA A 19 -26.77 12.62 29.95
C ALA A 19 -26.28 11.68 28.85
N CYS A 20 -27.14 11.27 27.90
CA CYS A 20 -26.74 10.30 26.84
C CYS A 20 -26.36 10.95 25.51
N VAL A 21 -26.42 12.29 25.37
CA VAL A 21 -26.14 12.98 24.09
C VAL A 21 -24.72 13.56 24.02
N SER A 22 -23.96 13.57 25.11
CA SER A 22 -22.66 14.26 25.17
C SER A 22 -21.44 13.35 25.04
N GLN A 23 -21.58 12.10 24.59
CA GLN A 23 -20.45 11.19 24.33
C GLN A 23 -20.39 10.70 22.88
N MET A 24 -20.79 11.52 21.92
CA MET A 24 -20.12 11.47 20.64
C MET A 24 -18.78 12.20 20.82
N SER A 25 -17.82 11.50 21.43
CA SER A 25 -16.43 11.89 21.32
C SER A 25 -16.18 12.15 19.84
N SER A 26 -15.73 13.35 19.49
CA SER A 26 -15.14 13.62 18.20
C SER A 26 -13.96 12.63 18.10
N GLN A 27 -14.20 11.45 17.51
CA GLN A 27 -13.12 10.60 17.07
C GLN A 27 -12.31 11.50 16.15
N ASN A 28 -11.10 11.86 16.59
CA ASN A 28 -10.18 12.58 15.76
C ASN A 28 -10.10 11.79 14.46
N PHE A 29 -10.65 12.36 13.37
CA PHE A 29 -10.68 11.71 12.08
C PHE A 29 -9.24 11.53 11.63
N ASP A 30 -8.74 10.31 11.72
CA ASP A 30 -7.40 9.96 11.25
C ASP A 30 -7.42 9.93 9.72
N ARG A 31 -6.90 11.02 9.14
CA ARG A 31 -6.81 11.18 7.69
C ARG A 31 -5.95 10.11 7.03
N GLN A 32 -4.88 9.68 7.65
CA GLN A 32 -4.03 8.63 7.09
C GLN A 32 -4.73 7.28 7.11
N GLN A 33 -5.46 6.97 8.18
CA GLN A 33 -6.23 5.73 8.26
C GLN A 33 -7.38 5.71 7.23
N ALA A 34 -8.06 6.85 7.05
CA ALA A 34 -9.06 7.00 6.00
C ALA A 34 -8.46 6.87 4.59
N ALA A 35 -7.29 7.47 4.36
CA ALA A 35 -6.56 7.34 3.09
C ALA A 35 -6.16 5.88 2.83
N LYS A 36 -5.63 5.18 3.84
CA LYS A 36 -5.28 3.75 3.74
C LYS A 36 -6.48 2.90 3.32
N ALA A 37 -7.62 3.06 3.99
CA ALA A 37 -8.85 2.34 3.63
C ALA A 37 -9.30 2.63 2.17
N ARG A 38 -9.12 3.86 1.69
CA ARG A 38 -9.40 4.22 0.30
C ARG A 38 -8.40 3.63 -0.68
N VAL A 39 -7.13 3.55 -0.33
CA VAL A 39 -6.10 2.85 -1.11
C VAL A 39 -6.47 1.38 -1.27
N GLU A 40 -6.76 0.68 -0.17
CA GLU A 40 -7.14 -0.74 -0.18
C GLU A 40 -8.35 -0.99 -1.09
N LEU A 41 -9.39 -0.16 -0.97
CA LEU A 41 -10.57 -0.24 -1.82
C LEU A 41 -10.26 0.08 -3.29
N GLY A 42 -9.42 1.07 -3.56
CA GLY A 42 -8.98 1.43 -4.90
C GLY A 42 -8.23 0.29 -5.59
N LEU A 43 -7.29 -0.34 -4.89
CA LEU A 43 -6.53 -1.49 -5.40
C LEU A 43 -7.43 -2.72 -5.60
N ALA A 44 -8.42 -2.95 -4.73
CA ALA A 44 -9.39 -4.02 -4.90
C ALA A 44 -10.24 -3.82 -6.17
N TYR A 45 -10.69 -2.59 -6.46
CA TYR A 45 -11.38 -2.29 -7.71
C TYR A 45 -10.47 -2.44 -8.94
N LEU A 46 -9.20 -2.06 -8.82
CA LEU A 46 -8.24 -2.23 -9.91
C LEU A 46 -8.03 -3.71 -10.24
N ALA A 47 -7.93 -4.57 -9.23
CA ALA A 47 -7.83 -6.01 -9.40
C ALA A 47 -9.08 -6.62 -10.09
N GLN A 48 -10.26 -5.99 -9.91
CA GLN A 48 -11.50 -6.35 -10.60
C GLN A 48 -11.63 -5.67 -11.99
N GLN A 49 -10.59 -5.01 -12.48
CA GLN A 49 -10.58 -4.24 -13.72
C GLN A 49 -11.59 -3.06 -13.74
N ASN A 50 -12.11 -2.66 -12.59
CA ASN A 50 -12.98 -1.51 -12.46
C ASN A 50 -12.15 -0.22 -12.28
N VAL A 51 -11.57 0.22 -13.39
CA VAL A 51 -10.62 1.35 -13.45
C VAL A 51 -11.23 2.64 -12.91
N GLN A 52 -12.51 2.90 -13.21
CA GLN A 52 -13.19 4.12 -12.78
C GLN A 52 -13.33 4.17 -11.25
N GLN A 53 -13.79 3.10 -10.62
CA GLN A 53 -13.94 3.03 -9.17
C GLN A 53 -12.56 3.03 -8.46
N ALA A 54 -11.57 2.37 -9.06
CA ALA A 54 -10.19 2.40 -8.59
C ALA A 54 -9.69 3.84 -8.51
N LYS A 55 -9.77 4.60 -9.61
CA LYS A 55 -9.32 6.00 -9.66
C LYS A 55 -10.04 6.88 -8.65
N GLN A 56 -11.37 6.78 -8.57
CA GLN A 56 -12.17 7.57 -7.63
C GLN A 56 -11.74 7.34 -6.16
N ASN A 57 -11.44 6.10 -5.79
CA ASN A 57 -11.00 5.81 -4.42
C ASN A 57 -9.58 6.28 -4.17
N LEU A 58 -8.66 6.13 -5.12
CA LEU A 58 -7.30 6.66 -5.00
C LEU A 58 -7.27 8.20 -4.94
N ASP A 59 -8.14 8.88 -5.69
CA ASP A 59 -8.29 10.36 -5.59
C ASP A 59 -8.81 10.79 -4.22
N LYS A 60 -9.76 10.05 -3.65
CA LYS A 60 -10.24 10.28 -2.28
C LYS A 60 -9.12 10.02 -1.25
N ALA A 61 -8.31 8.98 -1.45
CA ALA A 61 -7.15 8.72 -0.60
C ALA A 61 -6.18 9.90 -0.63
N HIS A 62 -5.87 10.41 -1.82
CA HIS A 62 -5.01 11.57 -2.00
C HIS A 62 -5.59 12.84 -1.35
N ALA A 63 -6.90 13.07 -1.45
CA ALA A 63 -7.55 14.20 -0.79
C ALA A 63 -7.49 14.11 0.75
N TYR A 64 -7.49 12.90 1.33
CA TYR A 64 -7.33 12.72 2.76
C TYR A 64 -5.89 12.92 3.24
N ALA A 65 -4.91 12.38 2.53
CA ALA A 65 -3.51 12.42 2.92
C ALA A 65 -2.59 12.60 1.69
N PRO A 66 -2.43 13.85 1.19
CA PRO A 66 -1.72 14.13 -0.06
C PRO A 66 -0.22 13.82 -0.02
N ASP A 67 0.38 13.78 1.17
CA ASP A 67 1.81 13.50 1.34
C ASP A 67 2.07 12.08 1.91
N TYR A 68 1.05 11.22 1.96
CA TYR A 68 1.22 9.87 2.47
C TYR A 68 1.79 8.94 1.40
N TYR A 69 2.98 8.38 1.64
CA TYR A 69 3.71 7.53 0.69
C TYR A 69 2.84 6.40 0.09
N LEU A 70 1.98 5.79 0.91
CA LEU A 70 1.13 4.68 0.49
C LEU A 70 0.15 5.09 -0.62
N VAL A 71 -0.36 6.33 -0.56
CA VAL A 71 -1.25 6.89 -1.59
C VAL A 71 -0.49 7.03 -2.92
N HIS A 72 0.72 7.57 -2.88
CA HIS A 72 1.55 7.72 -4.08
C HIS A 72 1.99 6.38 -4.66
N SER A 73 2.34 5.41 -3.81
CA SER A 73 2.67 4.05 -4.25
C SER A 73 1.48 3.37 -4.94
N ALA A 74 0.27 3.52 -4.40
CA ALA A 74 -0.94 2.98 -5.00
C ALA A 74 -1.31 3.67 -6.33
N LEU A 75 -1.13 4.99 -6.42
CA LEU A 75 -1.29 5.75 -7.68
C LEU A 75 -0.26 5.31 -8.73
N ALA A 76 0.98 5.05 -8.32
CA ALA A 76 2.02 4.54 -9.22
C ALA A 76 1.60 3.19 -9.82
N TYR A 77 1.15 2.27 -8.98
CA TYR A 77 0.64 0.97 -9.44
C TYR A 77 -0.58 1.10 -10.34
N PHE A 78 -1.50 2.02 -10.01
CA PHE A 78 -2.65 2.33 -10.88
C PHE A 78 -2.21 2.80 -12.27
N TYR A 79 -1.31 3.79 -12.36
CA TYR A 79 -0.83 4.31 -13.64
C TYR A 79 -0.04 3.26 -14.41
N GLN A 80 0.77 2.44 -13.73
CA GLN A 80 1.46 1.30 -14.34
C GLN A 80 0.46 0.32 -14.96
N ALA A 81 -0.61 -0.03 -14.27
CA ALA A 81 -1.66 -0.91 -14.79
C ALA A 81 -2.43 -0.31 -15.99
N GLN A 82 -2.44 1.02 -16.13
CA GLN A 82 -3.02 1.71 -17.29
C GLN A 82 -2.01 1.94 -18.43
N GLY A 83 -0.76 1.53 -18.28
CA GLY A 83 0.31 1.77 -19.26
C GLY A 83 0.84 3.22 -19.29
N ASP A 84 0.43 4.05 -18.34
CA ASP A 84 0.94 5.42 -18.20
C ASP A 84 2.28 5.42 -17.44
N THR A 85 3.35 5.08 -18.18
CA THR A 85 4.70 4.93 -17.65
C THR A 85 5.23 6.23 -17.03
N GLU A 86 4.86 7.38 -17.58
CA GLU A 86 5.33 8.67 -17.09
C GLU A 86 4.72 9.00 -15.73
N GLN A 87 3.40 8.89 -15.59
CA GLN A 87 2.71 9.14 -14.32
C GLN A 87 3.08 8.09 -13.26
N ALA A 88 3.24 6.83 -13.67
CA ALA A 88 3.70 5.79 -12.76
C ALA A 88 5.06 6.14 -12.14
N ARG A 89 6.04 6.53 -12.97
CA ARG A 89 7.37 6.95 -12.51
C ARG A 89 7.30 8.14 -11.55
N LYS A 90 6.56 9.20 -11.92
CA LYS A 90 6.38 10.38 -11.06
C LYS A 90 5.81 10.01 -9.71
N ALA A 91 4.81 9.13 -9.69
CA ALA A 91 4.15 8.69 -8.46
C ALA A 91 5.07 7.82 -7.59
N TYR A 92 5.89 6.91 -8.18
CA TYR A 92 6.90 6.16 -7.42
C TYR A 92 7.94 7.08 -6.79
N LEU A 93 8.47 8.03 -7.54
CA LEU A 93 9.44 9.00 -7.01
C LEU A 93 8.84 9.85 -5.89
N LYS A 94 7.57 10.27 -6.02
CA LYS A 94 6.87 11.01 -4.96
C LYS A 94 6.63 10.14 -3.72
N ALA A 95 6.35 8.84 -3.88
CA ALA A 95 6.24 7.93 -2.75
C ALA A 95 7.55 7.82 -1.97
N ILE A 96 8.69 7.68 -2.67
CA ILE A 96 10.02 7.65 -2.06
C ILE A 96 10.36 8.99 -1.37
N ASP A 97 10.04 10.11 -2.00
CA ASP A 97 10.24 11.46 -1.42
C ASP A 97 9.41 11.67 -0.15
N SER A 98 8.18 11.12 -0.12
CA SER A 98 7.29 11.21 1.04
C SER A 98 7.79 10.37 2.23
N ASP A 99 8.33 9.18 1.98
CA ASP A 99 8.98 8.34 3.00
C ASP A 99 9.99 7.37 2.35
N ASN A 100 11.26 7.70 2.51
CA ASN A 100 12.38 6.94 1.95
C ASN A 100 12.79 5.70 2.78
N LYS A 101 12.00 5.31 3.79
CA LYS A 101 12.27 4.12 4.62
C LYS A 101 11.39 2.93 4.23
N GLN A 102 10.51 3.10 3.27
CA GLN A 102 9.52 2.09 2.87
C GLN A 102 10.11 1.14 1.81
N GLY A 103 10.60 -0.01 2.25
CA GLY A 103 11.19 -1.02 1.38
C GLY A 103 10.24 -1.52 0.29
N ASP A 104 8.95 -1.65 0.60
CA ASP A 104 7.92 -2.04 -0.38
C ASP A 104 7.82 -1.08 -1.57
N VAL A 105 7.99 0.24 -1.33
CA VAL A 105 7.97 1.23 -2.40
C VAL A 105 9.15 1.04 -3.35
N TYR A 106 10.34 0.83 -2.80
CA TYR A 106 11.53 0.55 -3.59
C TYR A 106 11.41 -0.75 -4.38
N ASN A 107 10.91 -1.82 -3.75
CA ASN A 107 10.67 -3.09 -4.42
C ASN A 107 9.70 -2.95 -5.59
N ASN A 108 8.57 -2.27 -5.39
CA ASN A 108 7.58 -2.04 -6.44
C ASN A 108 8.13 -1.15 -7.57
N TYR A 109 8.90 -0.12 -7.23
CA TYR A 109 9.54 0.73 -8.23
C TYR A 109 10.62 -0.04 -9.01
N GLY A 110 11.39 -0.91 -8.36
CA GLY A 110 12.32 -1.82 -9.02
C GLY A 110 11.63 -2.73 -10.04
N THR A 111 10.50 -3.32 -9.67
CA THR A 111 9.67 -4.15 -10.57
C THR A 111 9.17 -3.37 -11.77
N PHE A 112 8.69 -2.13 -11.55
CA PHE A 112 8.29 -1.23 -12.63
C PHE A 112 9.43 -0.90 -13.59
N LEU A 113 10.62 -0.56 -13.09
CA LEU A 113 11.80 -0.25 -13.90
C LEU A 113 12.24 -1.47 -14.71
N CYS A 114 12.24 -2.64 -14.10
CA CYS A 114 12.57 -3.89 -14.77
C CYS A 114 11.61 -4.17 -15.94
N ALA A 115 10.32 -4.02 -15.74
CA ALA A 115 9.31 -4.19 -16.78
C ALA A 115 9.49 -3.21 -17.96
N ASN A 116 10.14 -2.06 -17.73
CA ASN A 116 10.49 -1.09 -18.77
C ASN A 116 11.90 -1.32 -19.37
N GLY A 117 12.60 -2.40 -19.01
CA GLY A 117 13.95 -2.70 -19.52
C GLY A 117 15.08 -1.90 -18.86
N GLU A 118 14.79 -1.16 -17.78
CA GLU A 118 15.74 -0.33 -17.07
C GLU A 118 16.45 -1.12 -15.95
N PHE A 119 17.07 -2.25 -16.33
CA PHE A 119 17.59 -3.28 -15.42
C PHE A 119 18.53 -2.73 -14.35
N ASN A 120 19.54 -1.93 -14.74
CA ASN A 120 20.49 -1.35 -13.79
C ASN A 120 19.82 -0.44 -12.75
N ALA A 121 18.79 0.32 -13.17
CA ALA A 121 18.02 1.16 -12.26
C ALA A 121 17.13 0.31 -11.35
N ALA A 122 16.53 -0.76 -11.88
CA ALA A 122 15.72 -1.71 -11.12
C ALA A 122 16.52 -2.33 -9.97
N TYR A 123 17.74 -2.85 -10.25
CA TYR A 123 18.59 -3.46 -9.22
C TYR A 123 19.01 -2.49 -8.13
N LYS A 124 19.22 -1.22 -8.46
CA LYS A 124 19.46 -0.18 -7.45
C LYS A 124 18.27 -0.04 -6.50
N GLN A 125 17.05 -0.06 -7.03
CA GLN A 125 15.85 0.04 -6.21
C GLN A 125 15.64 -1.22 -5.35
N PHE A 126 15.80 -2.40 -5.91
CA PHE A 126 15.74 -3.66 -5.15
C PHE A 126 16.76 -3.68 -4.01
N ASN A 127 17.99 -3.23 -4.26
CA ASN A 127 19.00 -3.13 -3.22
C ASN A 127 18.60 -2.10 -2.14
N SER A 128 17.98 -0.99 -2.52
CA SER A 128 17.42 -0.03 -1.56
C SER A 128 16.31 -0.66 -0.72
N ALA A 129 15.45 -1.50 -1.31
CA ALA A 129 14.42 -2.24 -0.57
C ALA A 129 15.03 -3.15 0.47
N LEU A 130 16.00 -4.00 0.09
CA LEU A 130 16.67 -4.95 0.98
C LEU A 130 17.42 -4.27 2.13
N ASN A 131 17.89 -3.04 1.96
CA ASN A 131 18.57 -2.23 2.97
C ASN A 131 17.64 -1.31 3.75
N SER A 132 16.34 -1.31 3.46
CA SER A 132 15.38 -0.48 4.19
C SER A 132 15.16 -0.98 5.62
N PRO A 133 15.04 -0.10 6.62
CA PRO A 133 14.80 -0.50 8.00
C PRO A 133 13.45 -1.23 8.13
N ASN A 134 13.44 -2.30 8.92
CA ASN A 134 12.22 -3.09 9.20
C ASN A 134 11.50 -3.63 7.95
N TYR A 135 12.23 -3.89 6.87
CA TYR A 135 11.68 -4.50 5.68
C TYR A 135 11.64 -6.02 5.84
N TYR A 136 10.44 -6.58 5.86
CA TYR A 136 10.20 -8.02 6.09
C TYR A 136 9.88 -8.81 4.82
N HIS A 137 9.70 -8.15 3.67
CA HIS A 137 9.32 -8.77 2.40
C HIS A 137 10.55 -9.07 1.50
N GLN A 138 11.67 -9.46 2.11
CA GLN A 138 12.91 -9.74 1.38
C GLN A 138 12.75 -10.84 0.35
N ALA A 139 11.94 -11.87 0.65
CA ALA A 139 11.66 -12.96 -0.28
C ALA A 139 10.97 -12.45 -1.57
N ASP A 140 10.08 -11.47 -1.47
CA ASP A 140 9.45 -10.83 -2.63
C ASP A 140 10.50 -10.12 -3.49
N THR A 141 11.45 -9.45 -2.86
CA THR A 141 12.53 -8.76 -3.57
C THR A 141 13.49 -9.75 -4.24
N TYR A 142 13.86 -10.85 -3.58
CA TYR A 142 14.69 -11.88 -4.20
C TYR A 142 14.00 -12.50 -5.43
N GLU A 143 12.70 -12.80 -5.33
CA GLU A 143 11.93 -13.29 -6.48
C GLU A 143 11.88 -12.26 -7.61
N ASN A 144 11.63 -10.98 -7.31
CA ASN A 144 11.60 -9.90 -8.29
C ASN A 144 12.96 -9.67 -8.96
N ILE A 145 14.07 -9.75 -8.21
CA ILE A 145 15.42 -9.67 -8.79
C ILE A 145 15.66 -10.85 -9.71
N ALA A 146 15.31 -12.08 -9.30
CA ALA A 146 15.49 -13.26 -10.11
C ALA A 146 14.66 -13.19 -11.40
N LEU A 147 13.40 -12.78 -11.34
CA LEU A 147 12.55 -12.57 -12.53
C LEU A 147 13.13 -11.49 -13.46
N CYS A 148 13.65 -10.41 -12.89
CA CYS A 148 14.27 -9.33 -13.64
C CYS A 148 15.57 -9.83 -14.34
N ALA A 149 16.40 -10.57 -13.63
CA ALA A 149 17.62 -11.17 -14.16
C ALA A 149 17.32 -12.18 -15.27
N LEU A 150 16.27 -12.96 -15.14
CA LEU A 150 15.82 -13.87 -16.19
C LEU A 150 15.41 -13.09 -17.46
N SER A 151 14.68 -11.99 -17.30
CA SER A 151 14.29 -11.10 -18.40
C SER A 151 15.48 -10.44 -19.09
N GLU A 152 16.52 -10.06 -18.33
CA GLU A 152 17.79 -9.50 -18.84
C GLU A 152 18.72 -10.58 -19.42
N LYS A 153 18.45 -11.87 -19.18
CA LYS A 153 19.33 -13.04 -19.47
C LYS A 153 20.63 -13.02 -18.65
N ASN A 154 20.55 -12.59 -17.42
CA ASN A 154 21.64 -12.55 -16.45
C ASN A 154 21.58 -13.79 -15.55
N ASP A 155 22.10 -14.93 -16.04
CA ASP A 155 22.01 -16.22 -15.36
C ASP A 155 22.71 -16.23 -13.99
N ILE A 156 23.76 -15.43 -13.82
CA ILE A 156 24.50 -15.37 -12.55
C ILE A 156 23.57 -14.75 -11.48
N LEU A 157 23.05 -13.58 -11.75
CA LEU A 157 22.21 -12.86 -10.80
C LEU A 157 20.88 -13.61 -10.52
N TYR A 158 20.33 -14.29 -11.54
CA TYR A 158 19.18 -15.18 -11.38
C TYR A 158 19.47 -16.27 -10.35
N ARG A 159 20.55 -17.03 -10.50
CA ARG A 159 20.90 -18.15 -9.61
C ARG A 159 21.20 -17.70 -8.18
N GLU A 160 21.87 -16.57 -8.03
CA GLU A 160 22.16 -16.00 -6.72
C GLU A 160 20.86 -15.72 -5.96
N ASN A 161 19.92 -15.03 -6.59
CA ASN A 161 18.66 -14.65 -5.95
C ASN A 161 17.69 -15.82 -5.81
N LEU A 162 17.69 -16.78 -6.73
CA LEU A 162 16.97 -18.03 -6.58
C LEU A 162 17.44 -18.79 -5.34
N THR A 163 18.76 -18.85 -5.09
CA THR A 163 19.33 -19.50 -3.90
C THR A 163 18.90 -18.78 -2.60
N LEU A 164 18.80 -17.45 -2.60
CA LEU A 164 18.29 -16.68 -1.46
C LEU A 164 16.81 -16.94 -1.23
N LEU A 165 16.02 -17.01 -2.30
CA LEU A 165 14.61 -17.34 -2.25
C LEU A 165 14.38 -18.77 -1.76
N GLU A 166 15.19 -19.73 -2.16
CA GLU A 166 15.12 -21.13 -1.67
C GLU A 166 15.26 -21.24 -0.15
N LYS A 167 16.14 -20.43 0.44
CA LYS A 167 16.36 -20.40 1.89
C LYS A 167 15.20 -19.82 2.68
N THR A 168 14.44 -18.89 2.08
CA THR A 168 13.35 -18.18 2.74
C THR A 168 11.99 -18.76 2.39
N GLU A 169 11.75 -19.06 1.11
CA GLU A 169 10.46 -19.47 0.55
C GLU A 169 10.64 -20.60 -0.50
N PRO A 170 11.00 -21.82 -0.08
CA PRO A 170 11.40 -22.91 -1.01
C PRO A 170 10.31 -23.27 -2.04
N LYS A 171 9.02 -23.18 -1.67
CA LYS A 171 7.92 -23.42 -2.62
C LYS A 171 7.82 -22.37 -3.72
N ARG A 172 8.17 -21.12 -3.42
CA ARG A 172 8.21 -20.03 -4.43
C ARG A 172 9.39 -20.25 -5.37
N ALA A 173 10.55 -20.58 -4.84
CA ALA A 173 11.73 -20.89 -5.64
C ALA A 173 11.48 -22.05 -6.60
N GLU A 174 10.80 -23.11 -6.18
CA GLU A 174 10.48 -24.23 -7.07
C GLU A 174 9.54 -23.81 -8.22
N ARG A 175 8.56 -22.94 -7.96
CA ARG A 175 7.72 -22.39 -9.05
C ARG A 175 8.54 -21.54 -10.03
N LEU A 176 9.49 -20.76 -9.50
CA LEU A 176 10.34 -19.90 -10.33
C LEU A 176 11.22 -20.71 -11.29
N LYS A 177 11.78 -21.85 -10.83
CA LYS A 177 12.55 -22.79 -11.69
C LYS A 177 11.75 -23.36 -12.87
N GLN A 178 10.44 -23.46 -12.73
CA GLN A 178 9.59 -23.96 -13.82
C GLN A 178 9.49 -22.97 -14.98
N LEU A 179 9.80 -21.68 -14.77
CA LEU A 179 9.79 -20.64 -15.81
C LEU A 179 11.07 -20.67 -16.68
N GLU A 180 12.12 -21.33 -16.24
CA GLU A 180 13.37 -21.53 -17.02
C GLU A 180 13.21 -22.53 -18.19
N ARG A 181 12.14 -23.33 -18.22
CA ARG A 181 11.89 -24.40 -19.20
C ARG A 181 11.06 -23.90 -20.37
#